data_8f413d657bff8129e147fab16e52c059
#
_entry.id   8f413d657bff8129e147fab16e52c059
#
_cell.length_a   1.000
_cell.length_b   1.000
_cell.length_c   1.000
_cell.angle_alpha   90.00
_cell.angle_beta   90.00
_cell.angle_gamma   90.00
#
_symmetry.space_group_name_H-M   'P 1'
#
loop_
_entity.id
_entity.type
_entity.pdbx_description
1 polymer ?
#
loop_
_entity_poly.entity_id
_entity_poly.type
_entity_poly.pdbx_seq_one_letter_code
_entity_poly.pdbx_strand_id
1 'polypeptide(L)'
;MTLHRVLLAPAAALLAAACASLEPPSFPPGASMSDVESRLGRPPSVVKAPGGETVWQYPRGPNGERTYMADFGPDQRLKRFYQALTIEQFAKIRIGMPEDEIRLLFGPPGETMFFSRMNEQVWSYAYLASWSDHRIFNVHFDAGTRAVRSTSDQVNPLLNPWNLGSGPAGM
;
A
#
# COMPACT_ATOMS: atom_id res chain seq x y z
N MET A 1 28.46 -7.84 66.68
CA MET A 1 28.02 -8.72 65.55
C MET A 1 26.82 -8.04 64.93
N THR A 2 27.04 -7.29 63.84
CA THR A 2 26.00 -6.55 63.13
C THR A 2 25.89 -7.14 61.75
N LEU A 3 24.79 -7.89 61.52
CA LEU A 3 24.46 -8.48 60.19
C LEU A 3 23.99 -7.39 59.24
N HIS A 4 24.78 -7.13 58.17
CA HIS A 4 24.34 -6.33 57.05
C HIS A 4 23.46 -7.17 56.14
N ARG A 5 22.16 -6.89 56.17
CA ARG A 5 21.21 -7.42 55.16
C ARG A 5 21.38 -6.62 53.87
N VAL A 6 22.03 -7.22 52.89
CA VAL A 6 22.06 -6.73 51.51
C VAL A 6 20.69 -7.04 50.90
N LEU A 7 19.90 -6.02 50.67
CA LEU A 7 18.67 -6.08 49.90
C LEU A 7 19.04 -6.10 48.40
N LEU A 8 19.02 -7.30 47.78
CA LEU A 8 19.00 -7.44 46.34
C LEU A 8 17.61 -7.04 45.86
N ALA A 9 17.49 -5.88 45.24
CA ALA A 9 16.32 -5.51 44.45
C ALA A 9 16.36 -6.27 43.12
N PRO A 10 15.29 -6.98 42.71
CA PRO A 10 15.22 -7.52 41.37
C PRO A 10 14.95 -6.37 40.39
N ALA A 11 15.92 -6.09 39.55
CA ALA A 11 15.71 -5.29 38.35
C ALA A 11 14.76 -6.06 37.43
N ALA A 12 13.47 -5.84 37.60
CA ALA A 12 12.46 -6.27 36.64
C ALA A 12 12.68 -5.45 35.37
N ALA A 13 13.39 -6.05 34.40
CA ALA A 13 13.52 -5.52 33.06
C ALA A 13 12.14 -5.44 32.46
N LEU A 14 11.64 -4.21 32.28
CA LEU A 14 10.50 -3.91 31.41
C LEU A 14 10.91 -4.18 29.96
N LEU A 15 10.79 -5.43 29.55
CA LEU A 15 10.64 -5.79 28.15
C LEU A 15 9.21 -5.42 27.74
N ALA A 16 8.99 -4.13 27.50
CA ALA A 16 7.85 -3.67 26.73
C ALA A 16 8.07 -4.21 25.32
N ALA A 17 7.57 -5.43 25.08
CA ALA A 17 7.41 -5.95 23.73
C ALA A 17 6.52 -4.96 22.99
N ALA A 18 7.13 -4.18 22.10
CA ALA A 18 6.41 -3.44 21.09
C ALA A 18 5.74 -4.48 20.18
N CYS A 19 4.54 -4.90 20.57
CA CYS A 19 3.63 -5.56 19.65
C CYS A 19 3.35 -4.53 18.55
N ALA A 20 4.10 -4.62 17.45
CA ALA A 20 3.72 -3.94 16.23
C ALA A 20 2.33 -4.46 15.89
N SER A 21 1.31 -3.69 16.19
CA SER A 21 -0.07 -4.05 15.92
C SER A 21 -0.20 -4.28 14.42
N LEU A 22 -0.64 -5.48 14.05
CA LEU A 22 -0.96 -5.86 12.67
C LEU A 22 -2.19 -5.10 12.15
N GLU A 23 -2.83 -4.32 13.02
CA GLU A 23 -3.97 -3.50 12.65
C GLU A 23 -3.55 -2.31 11.78
N PRO A 24 -4.37 -1.99 10.75
CA PRO A 24 -4.14 -0.78 9.96
C PRO A 24 -4.11 0.44 10.89
N PRO A 25 -3.18 1.38 10.70
CA PRO A 25 -3.17 2.60 11.47
C PRO A 25 -4.49 3.35 11.29
N SER A 26 -5.01 3.91 12.38
CA SER A 26 -6.21 4.74 12.36
C SER A 26 -5.89 6.13 12.88
N PHE A 27 -6.58 7.14 12.36
CA PHE A 27 -6.40 8.54 12.74
C PHE A 27 -7.76 9.18 13.04
N PRO A 28 -7.85 10.07 14.03
CA PRO A 28 -9.06 10.84 14.25
C PRO A 28 -9.33 11.79 13.06
N PRO A 29 -10.60 12.10 12.76
CA PRO A 29 -10.94 13.10 11.76
C PRO A 29 -10.24 14.45 12.04
N GLY A 30 -9.68 15.06 11.02
CA GLY A 30 -8.98 16.35 11.14
C GLY A 30 -7.59 16.27 11.77
N ALA A 31 -7.00 15.07 11.91
CA ALA A 31 -5.60 14.93 12.35
C ALA A 31 -4.66 15.81 11.51
N SER A 32 -3.63 16.38 12.13
CA SER A 32 -2.66 17.20 11.43
C SER A 32 -1.67 16.34 10.61
N MET A 33 -0.99 16.95 9.64
CA MET A 33 0.12 16.30 8.95
C MET A 33 1.19 15.80 9.93
N SER A 34 1.51 16.57 10.97
CA SER A 34 2.48 16.18 11.99
C SER A 34 2.04 14.94 12.80
N ASP A 35 0.73 14.79 13.08
CA ASP A 35 0.22 13.60 13.78
C ASP A 35 0.37 12.34 12.90
N VAL A 36 0.11 12.47 11.61
CA VAL A 36 0.28 11.36 10.66
C VAL A 36 1.77 11.03 10.48
N GLU A 37 2.63 12.05 10.31
CA GLU A 37 4.08 11.85 10.16
C GLU A 37 4.71 11.24 11.41
N SER A 38 4.28 11.64 12.61
CA SER A 38 4.80 11.09 13.87
C SER A 38 4.53 9.59 14.02
N ARG A 39 3.42 9.11 13.47
CA ARG A 39 3.01 7.69 13.53
C ARG A 39 3.53 6.84 12.37
N LEU A 40 3.56 7.40 11.17
CA LEU A 40 3.90 6.65 9.95
C LEU A 40 5.30 6.95 9.42
N GLY A 41 5.94 7.99 9.94
CA GLY A 41 7.17 8.54 9.40
C GLY A 41 6.90 9.43 8.19
N ARG A 42 7.97 9.96 7.59
CA ARG A 42 7.87 10.75 6.37
C ARG A 42 7.24 9.95 5.24
N PRO A 43 6.30 10.54 4.48
CA PRO A 43 5.72 9.85 3.34
C PRO A 43 6.77 9.64 2.24
N PRO A 44 6.92 8.40 1.72
CA PRO A 44 7.80 8.13 0.58
C PRO A 44 7.40 8.87 -0.69
N SER A 45 6.11 9.19 -0.83
CA SER A 45 5.57 9.91 -1.97
C SER A 45 4.52 10.95 -1.52
N VAL A 46 4.58 12.14 -2.10
CA VAL A 46 3.64 13.24 -1.87
C VAL A 46 3.15 13.74 -3.22
N VAL A 47 1.85 13.74 -3.43
CA VAL A 47 1.22 14.20 -4.66
C VAL A 47 0.29 15.36 -4.35
N LYS A 48 0.31 16.39 -5.20
CA LYS A 48 -0.66 17.48 -5.16
C LYS A 48 -1.85 17.10 -6.04
N ALA A 49 -3.03 17.09 -5.43
CA ALA A 49 -4.27 16.84 -6.12
C ALA A 49 -4.96 18.17 -6.52
N PRO A 50 -5.91 18.14 -7.47
CA PRO A 50 -6.72 19.28 -7.81
C PRO A 50 -7.40 19.89 -6.57
N GLY A 51 -7.62 21.21 -6.57
CA GLY A 51 -8.27 21.90 -5.43
C GLY A 51 -7.35 22.20 -4.25
N GLY A 52 -6.02 22.03 -4.40
CA GLY A 52 -5.03 22.32 -3.35
C GLY A 52 -4.89 21.21 -2.29
N GLU A 53 -5.48 20.06 -2.55
CA GLU A 53 -5.34 18.89 -1.69
C GLU A 53 -3.93 18.29 -1.80
N THR A 54 -3.51 17.60 -0.75
CA THR A 54 -2.22 16.89 -0.71
C THR A 54 -2.46 15.45 -0.33
N VAL A 55 -1.96 14.52 -1.14
CA VAL A 55 -2.06 13.08 -0.89
C VAL A 55 -0.69 12.54 -0.50
N TRP A 56 -0.59 11.99 0.69
CA TRP A 56 0.58 11.26 1.14
C TRP A 56 0.37 9.77 0.90
N GLN A 57 1.37 9.13 0.31
CA GLN A 57 1.31 7.74 -0.13
C GLN A 57 2.34 6.92 0.62
N TYR A 58 1.88 5.88 1.31
CA TYR A 58 2.70 5.00 2.15
C TYR A 58 2.60 3.54 1.65
N PRO A 59 3.43 3.13 0.68
CA PRO A 59 3.57 1.71 0.34
C PRO A 59 4.08 0.92 1.55
N ARG A 60 3.44 -0.19 1.85
CA ARG A 60 3.73 -1.03 3.03
C ARG A 60 3.68 -2.52 2.70
N GLY A 61 4.29 -3.31 3.60
CA GLY A 61 4.35 -4.75 3.47
C GLY A 61 5.58 -5.24 2.71
N PRO A 62 5.96 -6.51 2.90
CA PRO A 62 7.20 -7.06 2.32
C PRO A 62 7.20 -7.07 0.80
N ASN A 63 6.01 -7.12 0.19
CA ASN A 63 5.83 -7.22 -1.26
C ASN A 63 5.10 -6.01 -1.85
N GLY A 64 4.96 -4.90 -1.10
CA GLY A 64 4.23 -3.71 -1.56
C GLY A 64 2.71 -3.90 -1.72
N GLU A 65 2.15 -4.93 -1.11
CA GLU A 65 0.74 -5.35 -1.28
C GLU A 65 -0.28 -4.44 -0.57
N ARG A 66 0.21 -3.42 0.11
CA ARG A 66 -0.62 -2.41 0.78
C ARG A 66 -0.06 -1.03 0.51
N THR A 67 -0.93 -0.11 0.17
CA THR A 67 -0.59 1.31 0.08
C THR A 67 -1.63 2.10 0.88
N TYR A 68 -1.18 2.75 1.95
CA TYR A 68 -2.06 3.64 2.70
C TYR A 68 -1.97 5.04 2.12
N MET A 69 -3.13 5.64 1.95
CA MET A 69 -3.30 7.01 1.48
C MET A 69 -3.78 7.89 2.61
N ALA A 70 -3.15 9.04 2.78
CA ALA A 70 -3.59 10.10 3.67
C ALA A 70 -3.91 11.33 2.82
N ASP A 71 -5.19 11.64 2.66
CA ASP A 71 -5.68 12.77 1.89
C ASP A 71 -5.87 13.96 2.83
N PHE A 72 -5.15 15.04 2.58
CA PHE A 72 -5.23 16.29 3.34
C PHE A 72 -5.92 17.38 2.55
N GLY A 73 -6.77 18.15 3.23
CA GLY A 73 -7.38 19.35 2.66
C GLY A 73 -6.36 20.49 2.47
N PRO A 74 -6.80 21.61 1.84
CA PRO A 74 -5.99 22.82 1.75
C PRO A 74 -5.60 23.41 3.12
N ASP A 75 -6.39 23.11 4.15
CA ASP A 75 -6.15 23.46 5.56
C ASP A 75 -5.13 22.54 6.28
N GLN A 76 -4.51 21.61 5.54
CA GLN A 76 -3.55 20.62 6.02
C GLN A 76 -4.14 19.66 7.08
N ARG A 77 -5.45 19.49 7.08
CA ARG A 77 -6.15 18.54 7.95
C ARG A 77 -6.49 17.27 7.19
N LEU A 78 -6.34 16.12 7.86
CA LEU A 78 -6.65 14.82 7.31
C LEU A 78 -8.15 14.71 7.03
N LYS A 79 -8.51 14.54 5.76
CA LYS A 79 -9.86 14.27 5.31
C LYS A 79 -10.16 12.78 5.34
N ARG A 80 -9.19 11.96 4.91
CA ARG A 80 -9.37 10.54 4.72
C ARG A 80 -8.05 9.79 4.86
N PHE A 81 -8.10 8.65 5.54
CA PHE A 81 -7.02 7.68 5.60
C PHE A 81 -7.56 6.31 5.21
N TYR A 82 -6.93 5.65 4.22
CA TYR A 82 -7.45 4.39 3.70
C TYR A 82 -6.37 3.54 3.03
N GLN A 83 -6.63 2.23 2.89
CA GLN A 83 -5.85 1.31 2.07
C GLN A 83 -6.31 1.43 0.62
N ALA A 84 -5.39 1.73 -0.29
CA ALA A 84 -5.69 1.98 -1.70
C ALA A 84 -5.76 0.70 -2.54
N LEU A 85 -4.95 -0.32 -2.22
CA LEU A 85 -4.85 -1.54 -3.01
C LEU A 85 -5.89 -2.57 -2.54
N THR A 86 -7.16 -2.31 -2.82
CA THR A 86 -8.29 -3.20 -2.52
C THR A 86 -9.21 -3.33 -3.72
N ILE A 87 -9.99 -4.42 -3.76
CA ILE A 87 -10.95 -4.67 -4.85
C ILE A 87 -11.93 -3.50 -5.01
N GLU A 88 -12.42 -2.94 -3.89
CA GLU A 88 -13.37 -1.82 -3.90
C GLU A 88 -12.74 -0.54 -4.46
N GLN A 89 -11.45 -0.33 -4.24
CA GLN A 89 -10.74 0.81 -4.80
C GLN A 89 -10.46 0.60 -6.29
N PHE A 90 -10.01 -0.59 -6.70
CA PHE A 90 -9.78 -0.93 -8.09
C PHE A 90 -11.06 -0.83 -8.94
N ALA A 91 -12.22 -1.14 -8.37
CA ALA A 91 -13.52 -0.98 -9.05
C ALA A 91 -13.86 0.47 -9.45
N LYS A 92 -13.12 1.47 -8.95
CA LYS A 92 -13.27 2.88 -9.35
C LYS A 92 -12.59 3.22 -10.67
N ILE A 93 -11.73 2.35 -11.17
CA ILE A 93 -11.02 2.57 -12.43
C ILE A 93 -12.02 2.51 -13.59
N ARG A 94 -11.93 3.48 -14.48
CA ARG A 94 -12.73 3.58 -15.71
C ARG A 94 -11.81 3.64 -16.91
N ILE A 95 -12.27 3.09 -18.00
CA ILE A 95 -11.61 3.24 -19.31
C ILE A 95 -11.49 4.72 -19.63
N GLY A 96 -10.36 5.15 -20.15
CA GLY A 96 -10.07 6.54 -20.46
C GLY A 96 -9.45 7.35 -19.31
N MET A 97 -9.36 6.83 -18.07
CA MET A 97 -8.64 7.51 -16.99
C MET A 97 -7.16 7.69 -17.36
N PRO A 98 -6.58 8.89 -17.16
CA PRO A 98 -5.15 9.11 -17.41
C PRO A 98 -4.27 8.45 -16.34
N GLU A 99 -3.02 8.15 -16.68
CA GLU A 99 -2.02 7.58 -15.76
C GLU A 99 -1.88 8.37 -14.45
N ASP A 100 -1.93 9.71 -14.53
CA ASP A 100 -1.77 10.56 -13.35
C ASP A 100 -2.92 10.39 -12.35
N GLU A 101 -4.15 10.15 -12.84
CA GLU A 101 -5.30 9.85 -11.98
C GLU A 101 -5.13 8.47 -11.31
N ILE A 102 -4.64 7.47 -12.04
CA ILE A 102 -4.33 6.15 -11.49
C ILE A 102 -3.23 6.25 -10.42
N ARG A 103 -2.18 7.03 -10.67
CA ARG A 103 -1.11 7.27 -9.71
C ARG A 103 -1.60 8.00 -8.45
N LEU A 104 -2.54 8.92 -8.62
CA LEU A 104 -3.16 9.63 -7.50
C LEU A 104 -4.00 8.67 -6.64
N LEU A 105 -4.73 7.73 -7.25
CA LEU A 105 -5.62 6.79 -6.57
C LEU A 105 -4.87 5.65 -5.86
N PHE A 106 -3.77 5.13 -6.43
CA PHE A 106 -3.13 3.90 -5.99
C PHE A 106 -1.66 4.08 -5.60
N GLY A 107 -1.06 5.20 -5.90
CA GLY A 107 0.37 5.43 -5.76
C GLY A 107 1.18 4.89 -6.93
N PRO A 108 2.52 4.83 -6.77
CA PRO A 108 3.38 4.25 -7.79
C PRO A 108 3.11 2.75 -7.91
N PRO A 109 3.10 2.19 -9.14
CA PRO A 109 2.99 0.75 -9.33
C PRO A 109 4.24 0.03 -8.80
N GLY A 110 4.09 -1.24 -8.44
CA GLY A 110 5.22 -2.10 -8.06
C GLY A 110 6.09 -2.48 -9.26
N GLU A 111 5.45 -2.64 -10.42
CA GLU A 111 6.12 -2.98 -11.67
C GLU A 111 5.47 -2.25 -12.83
N THR A 112 6.28 -1.94 -13.86
CA THR A 112 5.80 -1.39 -15.14
C THR A 112 6.39 -2.17 -16.30
N MET A 113 5.56 -2.50 -17.30
CA MET A 113 5.98 -3.23 -18.48
C MET A 113 5.42 -2.58 -19.75
N PHE A 114 6.25 -2.49 -20.79
CA PHE A 114 5.83 -1.97 -22.09
C PHE A 114 5.79 -3.08 -23.15
N PHE A 115 4.66 -3.24 -23.80
CA PHE A 115 4.44 -4.21 -24.88
C PHE A 115 4.36 -3.48 -26.22
N SER A 116 5.49 -3.41 -26.92
CA SER A 116 5.64 -2.64 -28.17
C SER A 116 4.67 -3.08 -29.28
N ARG A 117 4.42 -4.38 -29.42
CA ARG A 117 3.49 -4.91 -30.45
C ARG A 117 2.04 -4.47 -30.26
N MET A 118 1.64 -4.24 -29.00
CA MET A 118 0.29 -3.81 -28.63
C MET A 118 0.18 -2.31 -28.38
N ASN A 119 1.32 -1.61 -28.44
CA ASN A 119 1.43 -0.21 -28.04
C ASN A 119 0.80 0.02 -26.66
N GLU A 120 1.19 -0.81 -25.67
CA GLU A 120 0.55 -0.89 -24.37
C GLU A 120 1.57 -0.75 -23.26
N GLN A 121 1.27 0.12 -22.29
CA GLN A 121 1.96 0.21 -21.00
C GLN A 121 1.13 -0.47 -19.94
N VAL A 122 1.70 -1.39 -19.18
CA VAL A 122 1.03 -2.08 -18.08
C VAL A 122 1.65 -1.65 -16.76
N TRP A 123 0.80 -1.27 -15.81
CA TRP A 123 1.17 -1.02 -14.42
C TRP A 123 0.60 -2.11 -13.53
N SER A 124 1.47 -2.77 -12.77
CA SER A 124 1.12 -3.89 -11.90
C SER A 124 1.15 -3.48 -10.44
N TYR A 125 0.08 -3.81 -9.72
CA TYR A 125 -0.11 -3.59 -8.30
C TYR A 125 -0.31 -4.93 -7.61
N ALA A 126 0.68 -5.38 -6.83
CA ALA A 126 0.49 -6.52 -5.95
C ALA A 126 -0.47 -6.14 -4.82
N TYR A 127 -1.40 -7.01 -4.45
CA TYR A 127 -2.34 -6.77 -3.37
C TYR A 127 -2.80 -8.06 -2.69
N LEU A 128 -3.38 -7.91 -1.50
CA LEU A 128 -4.00 -9.00 -0.75
C LEU A 128 -5.51 -8.91 -0.90
N ALA A 129 -6.12 -9.86 -1.61
CA ALA A 129 -7.57 -9.98 -1.72
C ALA A 129 -8.16 -10.56 -0.42
N SER A 130 -7.42 -11.43 0.27
CA SER A 130 -7.69 -11.92 1.61
C SER A 130 -6.37 -12.23 2.33
N TRP A 131 -6.43 -12.75 3.55
CA TRP A 131 -5.23 -13.00 4.39
C TRP A 131 -4.14 -13.87 3.72
N SER A 132 -4.49 -14.70 2.74
CA SER A 132 -3.58 -15.60 2.02
C SER A 132 -3.74 -15.56 0.50
N ASP A 133 -4.61 -14.72 -0.05
CA ASP A 133 -4.83 -14.61 -1.49
C ASP A 133 -4.04 -13.43 -2.04
N HIS A 134 -2.79 -13.72 -2.43
CA HIS A 134 -1.88 -12.78 -3.06
C HIS A 134 -2.19 -12.64 -4.54
N ARG A 135 -2.48 -11.45 -4.99
CA ARG A 135 -2.89 -11.16 -6.36
C ARG A 135 -2.10 -10.01 -6.96
N ILE A 136 -2.18 -9.91 -8.29
CA ILE A 136 -1.65 -8.80 -9.08
C ILE A 136 -2.79 -8.20 -9.86
N PHE A 137 -3.09 -6.94 -9.60
CA PHE A 137 -4.00 -6.15 -10.39
C PHE A 137 -3.21 -5.33 -11.40
N ASN A 138 -3.56 -5.49 -12.69
CA ASN A 138 -2.89 -4.79 -13.78
C ASN A 138 -3.81 -3.72 -14.37
N VAL A 139 -3.25 -2.55 -14.60
CA VAL A 139 -3.88 -1.47 -15.35
C VAL A 139 -3.15 -1.34 -16.68
N HIS A 140 -3.88 -1.52 -17.76
CA HIS A 140 -3.39 -1.48 -19.11
C HIS A 140 -3.68 -0.11 -19.73
N PHE A 141 -2.65 0.59 -20.17
CA PHE A 141 -2.77 1.90 -20.81
C PHE A 141 -2.44 1.81 -22.29
N ASP A 142 -3.15 2.55 -23.10
CA ASP A 142 -2.69 2.87 -24.43
C ASP A 142 -1.47 3.80 -24.34
N ALA A 143 -0.33 3.38 -24.90
CA ALA A 143 0.92 4.11 -24.75
C ALA A 143 0.94 5.45 -25.49
N GLY A 144 0.10 5.62 -26.51
CA GLY A 144 -0.04 6.88 -27.25
C GLY A 144 -0.85 7.92 -26.53
N THR A 145 -2.01 7.51 -25.97
CA THR A 145 -2.92 8.42 -25.25
C THR A 145 -2.65 8.50 -23.75
N ARG A 146 -1.89 7.54 -23.19
CA ARG A 146 -1.63 7.37 -21.76
C ARG A 146 -2.90 7.25 -20.92
N ALA A 147 -3.92 6.61 -21.49
CA ALA A 147 -5.22 6.41 -20.87
C ALA A 147 -5.52 4.92 -20.71
N VAL A 148 -6.27 4.57 -19.65
CA VAL A 148 -6.66 3.19 -19.34
C VAL A 148 -7.46 2.60 -20.50
N ARG A 149 -7.01 1.46 -21.02
CA ARG A 149 -7.72 0.63 -22.03
C ARG A 149 -8.53 -0.48 -21.38
N SER A 150 -7.91 -1.15 -20.41
CA SER A 150 -8.49 -2.30 -19.71
C SER A 150 -7.80 -2.52 -18.37
N THR A 151 -8.34 -3.41 -17.58
CA THR A 151 -7.73 -3.94 -16.35
C THR A 151 -7.77 -5.45 -16.37
N SER A 152 -6.84 -6.09 -15.68
CA SER A 152 -6.86 -7.53 -15.43
C SER A 152 -6.44 -7.83 -13.99
N ASP A 153 -6.89 -8.96 -13.49
CA ASP A 153 -6.60 -9.41 -12.14
C ASP A 153 -6.18 -10.89 -12.18
N GLN A 154 -5.07 -11.22 -11.55
CA GLN A 154 -4.53 -12.57 -11.56
C GLN A 154 -3.92 -12.93 -10.22
N VAL A 155 -3.86 -14.24 -9.93
CA VAL A 155 -3.14 -14.77 -8.78
C VAL A 155 -1.65 -14.43 -8.92
N ASN A 156 -1.01 -13.99 -7.83
CA ASN A 156 0.43 -13.77 -7.83
C ASN A 156 1.16 -15.13 -7.80
N PRO A 157 1.84 -15.53 -8.90
CA PRO A 157 2.46 -16.85 -8.97
C PRO A 157 3.66 -16.99 -8.03
N LEU A 158 4.29 -15.90 -7.61
CA LEU A 158 5.47 -15.92 -6.75
C LEU A 158 5.12 -16.09 -5.26
N LEU A 159 3.92 -15.69 -4.87
CA LEU A 159 3.50 -15.65 -3.46
C LEU A 159 2.37 -16.62 -3.13
N ASN A 160 1.85 -17.32 -4.12
CA ASN A 160 0.81 -18.32 -3.89
C ASN A 160 1.43 -19.72 -3.90
N PRO A 161 1.68 -20.33 -2.71
CA PRO A 161 2.39 -21.60 -2.60
C PRO A 161 1.68 -22.79 -3.25
N TRP A 162 0.39 -22.67 -3.55
CA TRP A 162 -0.42 -23.72 -4.16
C TRP A 162 -0.29 -23.78 -5.69
N ASN A 163 0.27 -22.73 -6.31
CA ASN A 163 0.47 -22.68 -7.77
C ASN A 163 1.82 -23.24 -8.25
N LEU A 164 2.68 -23.68 -7.34
CA LEU A 164 3.98 -24.27 -7.72
C LEU A 164 3.87 -25.74 -8.19
N GLY A 165 2.67 -26.29 -8.28
CA GLY A 165 2.43 -27.72 -8.53
C GLY A 165 1.69 -28.11 -9.81
N SER A 166 1.22 -27.20 -10.64
CA SER A 166 0.60 -27.53 -11.93
C SER A 166 1.49 -27.12 -13.10
N GLY A 167 2.70 -27.67 -13.12
CA GLY A 167 3.41 -27.81 -14.38
C GLY A 167 2.58 -28.70 -15.30
N PRO A 168 2.60 -28.51 -16.64
CA PRO A 168 1.84 -29.36 -17.55
C PRO A 168 2.29 -30.80 -17.30
N ALA A 169 1.31 -31.67 -16.92
CA ALA A 169 1.52 -33.09 -16.92
C ALA A 169 1.94 -33.47 -18.34
N GLY A 170 3.18 -33.97 -18.47
CA GLY A 170 3.72 -34.38 -19.74
C GLY A 170 2.82 -35.41 -20.38
N MET A 171 2.53 -35.19 -21.63
CA MET A 171 2.22 -36.23 -22.61
C MET A 171 3.48 -36.50 -23.41
#